data_7bf87426492eb25d74d9575b81ce3a65
#
_entry.id   7bf87426492eb25d74d9575b81ce3a65
#
_cell.length_a   1.000
_cell.length_b   1.000
_cell.length_c   1.000
_cell.angle_alpha   90.00
_cell.angle_beta   90.00
_cell.angle_gamma   90.00
#
_symmetry.space_group_name_H-M   'P 1'
#
loop_
_entity.id
_entity.type
_entity.pdbx_description
1 polymer ?
#
loop_
_entity_poly.entity_id
_entity_poly.type
_entity_poly.pdbx_seq_one_letter_code
_entity_poly.pdbx_strand_id
1 'polypeptide(L)'
;MYNDYMKTPSQAKDVDNHSIDEQRKAKNREAAARYRERNRSKVNQRMRDWREANRDKARQMSREWRNRKIANGTPEEVAAIRAAESEKTKRNQDRCRNDVFTAYGGYKCNCCGETEKMFLSIDHVNNDGAAMRKAKLYSGNGTGFYLWLRKNKFPTGFQVLCMNCQVGKHKNDGVCPHQRKV
;
A
#
# COMPACT_ATOMS: atom_id res chain seq x y z
N MET A 1 67.65 12.96 -5.68
CA MET A 1 67.09 14.25 -5.28
C MET A 1 65.65 14.00 -4.81
N TYR A 2 65.46 13.95 -3.50
CA TYR A 2 64.11 13.79 -2.89
C TYR A 2 63.44 15.16 -2.86
N ASN A 3 62.27 15.25 -3.45
CA ASN A 3 61.46 16.47 -3.43
C ASN A 3 60.45 16.36 -2.31
N ASP A 4 60.85 16.80 -1.11
CA ASP A 4 59.94 16.98 0.02
C ASP A 4 59.00 18.16 -0.25
N TYR A 5 57.79 17.90 -0.73
CA TYR A 5 56.71 18.88 -0.77
C TYR A 5 56.22 19.15 0.67
N MET A 6 56.87 20.12 1.35
CA MET A 6 56.36 20.69 2.60
C MET A 6 54.97 21.31 2.33
N LYS A 7 53.93 20.73 2.88
CA LYS A 7 52.60 21.35 2.88
C LYS A 7 52.66 22.68 3.60
N THR A 8 52.12 23.75 2.99
CA THR A 8 52.06 25.06 3.60
C THR A 8 51.25 25.06 4.89
N PRO A 9 51.57 25.92 5.88
CA PRO A 9 50.82 25.97 7.18
C PRO A 9 49.31 26.22 7.05
N SER A 10 48.88 26.83 5.95
CA SER A 10 47.45 27.04 5.62
C SER A 10 46.75 25.71 5.32
N GLN A 11 47.36 24.85 4.49
CA GLN A 11 46.76 23.54 4.13
C GLN A 11 46.65 22.57 5.33
N ALA A 12 47.54 22.66 6.31
CA ALA A 12 47.50 21.88 7.52
C ALA A 12 46.33 22.31 8.43
N LYS A 13 46.04 23.61 8.54
CA LYS A 13 44.90 24.13 9.31
C LYS A 13 43.54 23.78 8.70
N ASP A 14 43.42 23.74 7.39
CA ASP A 14 42.19 23.38 6.68
C ASP A 14 41.87 21.89 6.83
N VAL A 15 42.86 21.02 6.83
CA VAL A 15 42.71 19.58 7.04
C VAL A 15 42.28 19.28 8.48
N ASP A 16 42.82 19.98 9.47
CA ASP A 16 42.51 19.80 10.88
C ASP A 16 41.06 20.28 11.20
N ASN A 17 40.65 21.43 10.66
CA ASN A 17 39.30 21.95 10.79
C ASN A 17 38.24 21.02 10.16
N HIS A 18 38.53 20.41 9.02
CA HIS A 18 37.62 19.45 8.37
C HIS A 18 37.44 18.18 9.22
N SER A 19 38.53 17.66 9.80
CA SER A 19 38.51 16.50 10.69
C SER A 19 37.69 16.77 11.96
N ILE A 20 37.87 17.94 12.58
CA ILE A 20 37.10 18.37 13.78
C ILE A 20 35.62 18.49 13.47
N ASP A 21 35.26 19.06 12.30
CA ASP A 21 33.87 19.22 11.87
C ASP A 21 33.17 17.87 11.62
N GLU A 22 33.87 16.92 11.00
CA GLU A 22 33.34 15.56 10.80
C GLU A 22 33.18 14.80 12.12
N GLN A 23 34.09 14.92 13.07
CA GLN A 23 33.96 14.33 14.41
C GLN A 23 32.77 14.94 15.17
N ARG A 24 32.54 16.24 15.07
CA ARG A 24 31.39 16.94 15.66
C ARG A 24 30.07 16.44 15.04
N LYS A 25 30.02 16.33 13.72
CA LYS A 25 28.86 15.78 13.00
C LYS A 25 28.58 14.33 13.38
N ALA A 26 29.60 13.50 13.57
CA ALA A 26 29.47 12.12 14.00
C ALA A 26 28.87 12.03 15.43
N LYS A 27 29.40 12.80 16.38
CA LYS A 27 28.88 12.88 17.75
C LYS A 27 27.41 13.35 17.78
N ASN A 28 27.05 14.34 16.97
CA ASN A 28 25.68 14.84 16.88
C ASN A 28 24.74 13.78 16.27
N ARG A 29 25.17 13.03 15.25
CA ARG A 29 24.40 11.90 14.69
C ARG A 29 24.13 10.82 15.71
N GLU A 30 25.14 10.46 16.50
CA GLU A 30 25.02 9.45 17.55
C GLU A 30 24.10 9.91 18.70
N ALA A 31 24.25 11.15 19.16
CA ALA A 31 23.37 11.74 20.17
C ALA A 31 21.90 11.79 19.69
N ALA A 32 21.66 12.16 18.43
CA ALA A 32 20.35 12.16 17.82
C ALA A 32 19.77 10.73 17.66
N ALA A 33 20.61 9.72 17.39
CA ALA A 33 20.19 8.34 17.34
C ALA A 33 19.75 7.84 18.73
N ARG A 34 20.57 8.07 19.78
CA ARG A 34 20.23 7.75 21.17
C ARG A 34 18.96 8.46 21.65
N TYR A 35 18.76 9.72 21.29
CA TYR A 35 17.53 10.44 21.60
C TYR A 35 16.31 9.80 20.93
N ARG A 36 16.40 9.48 19.63
CA ARG A 36 15.30 8.84 18.87
C ARG A 36 14.93 7.48 19.43
N GLU A 37 15.91 6.69 19.85
CA GLU A 37 15.66 5.38 20.46
C GLU A 37 14.91 5.51 21.78
N ARG A 38 15.40 6.36 22.71
CA ARG A 38 14.74 6.61 24.00
C ARG A 38 13.36 7.24 23.89
N ASN A 39 13.12 8.03 22.84
CA ASN A 39 11.87 8.76 22.64
C ASN A 39 11.05 8.23 21.44
N ARG A 40 11.27 6.98 21.04
CA ARG A 40 10.69 6.39 19.80
C ARG A 40 9.17 6.59 19.70
N SER A 41 8.44 6.39 20.79
CA SER A 41 6.98 6.57 20.81
C SER A 41 6.58 8.02 20.54
N LYS A 42 7.20 8.98 21.25
CA LYS A 42 6.94 10.43 21.07
C LYS A 42 7.28 10.91 19.65
N VAL A 43 8.45 10.47 19.14
CA VAL A 43 8.90 10.82 17.79
C VAL A 43 7.93 10.27 16.74
N ASN A 44 7.52 9.01 16.88
CA ASN A 44 6.57 8.39 15.96
C ASN A 44 5.19 9.05 16.01
N GLN A 45 4.71 9.43 17.20
CA GLN A 45 3.45 10.16 17.33
C GLN A 45 3.53 11.51 16.62
N ARG A 46 4.54 12.31 16.92
CA ARG A 46 4.78 13.61 16.28
C ARG A 46 4.84 13.52 14.75
N MET A 47 5.48 12.45 14.22
CA MET A 47 5.53 12.20 12.78
C MET A 47 4.17 11.82 12.19
N ARG A 48 3.33 11.07 12.93
CA ARG A 48 1.94 10.78 12.51
C ARG A 48 1.12 12.06 12.44
N ASP A 49 1.14 12.84 13.50
CA ASP A 49 0.38 14.11 13.60
C ASP A 49 0.77 15.09 12.49
N TRP A 50 2.09 15.21 12.24
CA TRP A 50 2.58 16.04 11.14
C TRP A 50 2.10 15.53 9.76
N ARG A 51 2.14 14.21 9.51
CA ARG A 51 1.65 13.63 8.24
C ARG A 51 0.15 13.80 8.08
N GLU A 52 -0.59 13.76 9.15
CA GLU A 52 -2.03 13.99 9.13
C GLU A 52 -2.35 15.44 8.79
N ALA A 53 -1.69 16.39 9.43
CA ALA A 53 -1.84 17.82 9.17
C ALA A 53 -1.30 18.23 7.77
N ASN A 54 -0.34 17.48 7.19
CA ASN A 54 0.36 17.84 5.95
C ASN A 54 0.25 16.75 4.88
N ARG A 55 -0.92 16.12 4.70
CA ARG A 55 -1.11 14.94 3.82
C ARG A 55 -0.58 15.13 2.41
N ASP A 56 -0.89 16.26 1.77
CA ASP A 56 -0.51 16.49 0.38
C ASP A 56 0.99 16.73 0.24
N LYS A 57 1.57 17.51 1.16
CA LYS A 57 3.03 17.72 1.21
C LYS A 57 3.77 16.40 1.46
N ALA A 58 3.30 15.57 2.38
CA ALA A 58 3.88 14.26 2.65
C ALA A 58 3.81 13.32 1.44
N ARG A 59 2.69 13.34 0.69
CA ARG A 59 2.53 12.59 -0.56
C ARG A 59 3.46 13.10 -1.66
N GLN A 60 3.61 14.41 -1.79
CA GLN A 60 4.50 15.03 -2.75
C GLN A 60 5.96 14.65 -2.45
N MET A 61 6.42 14.84 -1.22
CA MET A 61 7.78 14.48 -0.80
C MET A 61 8.09 12.99 -1.06
N SER A 62 7.12 12.10 -0.79
CA SER A 62 7.28 10.66 -1.05
C SER A 62 7.42 10.36 -2.54
N ARG A 63 6.63 11.04 -3.39
CA ARG A 63 6.72 10.91 -4.86
C ARG A 63 8.05 11.42 -5.39
N GLU A 64 8.48 12.59 -4.95
CA GLU A 64 9.75 13.20 -5.37
C GLU A 64 10.95 12.35 -4.96
N TRP A 65 10.94 11.85 -3.73
CA TRP A 65 11.97 10.93 -3.24
C TRP A 65 12.05 9.67 -4.12
N ARG A 66 10.90 9.05 -4.38
CA ARG A 66 10.82 7.86 -5.24
C ARG A 66 11.32 8.15 -6.66
N ASN A 67 10.88 9.25 -7.26
CA ASN A 67 11.28 9.61 -8.62
C ASN A 67 12.80 9.86 -8.70
N ARG A 68 13.39 10.52 -7.70
CA ARG A 68 14.84 10.69 -7.61
C ARG A 68 15.57 9.34 -7.49
N LYS A 69 15.04 8.42 -6.66
CA LYS A 69 15.63 7.08 -6.50
C LYS A 69 15.55 6.26 -7.79
N ILE A 70 14.46 6.36 -8.53
CA ILE A 70 14.31 5.68 -9.82
C ILE A 70 15.22 6.31 -10.90
N ALA A 71 15.33 7.64 -10.92
CA ALA A 71 16.12 8.35 -11.92
C ALA A 71 17.65 8.17 -11.74
N ASN A 72 18.12 8.07 -10.49
CA ASN A 72 19.55 8.05 -10.16
C ASN A 72 20.02 6.69 -9.59
N GLY A 73 19.14 5.70 -9.50
CA GLY A 73 19.47 4.37 -8.96
C GLY A 73 20.05 3.44 -10.02
N THR A 74 20.78 2.42 -9.56
CA THR A 74 21.20 1.33 -10.45
C THR A 74 19.99 0.50 -10.89
N PRO A 75 20.09 -0.27 -11.98
CA PRO A 75 19.01 -1.16 -12.42
C PRO A 75 18.51 -2.09 -11.32
N GLU A 76 19.40 -2.59 -10.47
CA GLU A 76 19.09 -3.48 -9.35
C GLU A 76 18.31 -2.75 -8.25
N GLU A 77 18.72 -1.52 -7.90
CA GLU A 77 18.01 -0.68 -6.93
C GLU A 77 16.60 -0.33 -7.41
N VAL A 78 16.47 0.02 -8.70
CA VAL A 78 15.17 0.33 -9.31
C VAL A 78 14.28 -0.91 -9.34
N ALA A 79 14.82 -2.08 -9.67
CA ALA A 79 14.09 -3.35 -9.64
C ALA A 79 13.61 -3.68 -8.22
N ALA A 80 14.44 -3.49 -7.20
CA ALA A 80 14.08 -3.71 -5.79
C ALA A 80 12.95 -2.76 -5.35
N ILE A 81 12.98 -1.49 -5.72
CA ILE A 81 11.91 -0.51 -5.42
C ILE A 81 10.59 -0.96 -6.06
N ARG A 82 10.61 -1.35 -7.35
CA ARG A 82 9.40 -1.80 -8.06
C ARG A 82 8.83 -3.09 -7.47
N ALA A 83 9.69 -4.03 -7.08
CA ALA A 83 9.28 -5.27 -6.43
C ALA A 83 8.59 -5.00 -5.08
N ALA A 84 9.18 -4.14 -4.25
CA ALA A 84 8.61 -3.74 -2.96
C ALA A 84 7.25 -3.02 -3.11
N GLU A 85 7.10 -2.16 -4.12
CA GLU A 85 5.83 -1.48 -4.44
C GLU A 85 4.76 -2.47 -4.92
N SER A 86 5.13 -3.42 -5.77
CA SER A 86 4.25 -4.48 -6.25
C SER A 86 3.73 -5.33 -5.09
N GLU A 87 4.62 -5.77 -4.21
CA GLU A 87 4.25 -6.56 -3.04
C GLU A 87 3.38 -5.77 -2.05
N LYS A 88 3.68 -4.50 -1.82
CA LYS A 88 2.83 -3.61 -1.02
C LYS A 88 1.43 -3.48 -1.60
N THR A 89 1.33 -3.35 -2.92
CA THR A 89 0.06 -3.26 -3.64
C THR A 89 -0.73 -4.55 -3.47
N LYS A 90 -0.09 -5.72 -3.67
CA LYS A 90 -0.70 -7.05 -3.47
C LYS A 90 -1.22 -7.20 -2.04
N ARG A 91 -0.40 -6.92 -1.02
CA ARG A 91 -0.84 -6.97 0.39
C ARG A 91 -2.05 -6.07 0.68
N ASN A 92 -2.10 -4.88 0.09
CA ASN A 92 -3.25 -3.97 0.27
C ASN A 92 -4.50 -4.48 -0.44
N GLN A 93 -4.37 -5.10 -1.61
CA GLN A 93 -5.47 -5.73 -2.34
C GLN A 93 -6.02 -6.93 -1.56
N ASP A 94 -5.14 -7.81 -1.05
CA ASP A 94 -5.52 -8.97 -0.25
C ASP A 94 -6.23 -8.55 1.04
N ARG A 95 -5.72 -7.52 1.73
CA ARG A 95 -6.39 -6.95 2.90
C ARG A 95 -7.77 -6.42 2.55
N CYS A 96 -7.87 -5.63 1.47
CA CYS A 96 -9.16 -5.10 1.03
C CYS A 96 -10.15 -6.22 0.68
N ARG A 97 -9.70 -7.27 0.00
CA ARG A 97 -10.50 -8.45 -0.31
C ARG A 97 -10.97 -9.12 0.98
N ASN A 98 -10.08 -9.35 1.94
CA ASN A 98 -10.44 -9.95 3.22
C ASN A 98 -11.48 -9.11 3.98
N ASP A 99 -11.29 -7.79 4.07
CA ASP A 99 -12.25 -6.89 4.72
C ASP A 99 -13.65 -7.01 4.09
N VAL A 100 -13.72 -7.01 2.76
CA VAL A 100 -14.99 -7.13 2.01
C VAL A 100 -15.64 -8.49 2.24
N PHE A 101 -14.90 -9.58 2.08
CA PHE A 101 -15.48 -10.92 2.29
C PHE A 101 -15.95 -11.12 3.73
N THR A 102 -15.18 -10.65 4.72
CA THR A 102 -15.57 -10.70 6.13
C THR A 102 -16.88 -9.94 6.36
N ALA A 103 -17.05 -8.77 5.77
CA ALA A 103 -18.25 -7.95 5.92
C ALA A 103 -19.52 -8.60 5.33
N TYR A 104 -19.35 -9.43 4.28
CA TYR A 104 -20.48 -10.13 3.62
C TYR A 104 -20.62 -11.61 4.00
N GLY A 105 -20.14 -12.02 5.18
CA GLY A 105 -20.36 -13.36 5.73
C GLY A 105 -19.18 -14.32 5.59
N GLY A 106 -18.02 -13.84 5.17
CA GLY A 106 -16.80 -14.63 5.06
C GLY A 106 -16.63 -15.33 3.71
N TYR A 107 -15.62 -16.20 3.65
CA TYR A 107 -15.30 -16.97 2.45
C TYR A 107 -16.21 -18.22 2.34
N LYS A 108 -17.49 -18.01 2.11
CA LYS A 108 -18.47 -19.07 1.91
C LYS A 108 -19.54 -18.61 0.91
N CYS A 109 -19.82 -19.42 -0.09
CA CYS A 109 -20.91 -19.16 -1.01
C CYS A 109 -22.26 -19.21 -0.30
N ASN A 110 -23.04 -18.13 -0.34
CA ASN A 110 -24.35 -18.06 0.30
C ASN A 110 -25.39 -19.00 -0.32
N CYS A 111 -25.11 -19.56 -1.49
CA CYS A 111 -25.99 -20.48 -2.20
C CYS A 111 -25.67 -21.95 -1.97
N CYS A 112 -24.46 -22.40 -2.33
CA CYS A 112 -24.07 -23.81 -2.31
C CYS A 112 -23.09 -24.18 -1.19
N GLY A 113 -22.58 -23.20 -0.43
CA GLY A 113 -21.64 -23.44 0.65
C GLY A 113 -20.17 -23.62 0.25
N GLU A 114 -19.81 -23.44 -1.03
CA GLU A 114 -18.42 -23.47 -1.51
C GLU A 114 -17.53 -22.54 -0.68
N THR A 115 -16.31 -23.02 -0.31
CA THR A 115 -15.38 -22.27 0.55
C THR A 115 -14.01 -22.02 -0.10
N GLU A 116 -13.77 -22.59 -1.30
CA GLU A 116 -12.53 -22.31 -2.00
C GLU A 116 -12.44 -20.84 -2.42
N LYS A 117 -11.50 -20.11 -1.85
CA LYS A 117 -11.35 -18.65 -2.02
C LYS A 117 -11.21 -18.20 -3.47
N MET A 118 -10.61 -19.03 -4.31
CA MET A 118 -10.39 -18.74 -5.72
C MET A 118 -11.70 -18.73 -6.52
N PHE A 119 -12.69 -19.50 -6.06
CA PHE A 119 -13.99 -19.62 -6.73
C PHE A 119 -15.00 -18.58 -6.27
N LEU A 120 -14.69 -17.84 -5.20
CA LEU A 120 -15.62 -16.90 -4.58
C LEU A 120 -15.44 -15.47 -5.10
N SER A 121 -16.56 -14.80 -5.30
CA SER A 121 -16.64 -13.38 -5.65
C SER A 121 -17.82 -12.70 -4.95
N ILE A 122 -17.81 -11.36 -4.94
CA ILE A 122 -18.96 -10.58 -4.48
C ILE A 122 -19.91 -10.39 -5.64
N ASP A 123 -21.16 -10.79 -5.43
CA ASP A 123 -22.26 -10.69 -6.38
C ASP A 123 -23.28 -9.63 -5.94
N HIS A 124 -23.95 -9.03 -6.92
CA HIS A 124 -25.03 -8.08 -6.70
C HIS A 124 -26.34 -8.85 -6.50
N VAL A 125 -26.97 -8.73 -5.34
CA VAL A 125 -28.21 -9.45 -5.04
C VAL A 125 -29.27 -9.19 -6.09
N ASN A 126 -29.42 -7.94 -6.54
CA ASN A 126 -30.44 -7.50 -7.49
C ASN A 126 -29.99 -7.57 -8.96
N ASN A 127 -28.86 -8.20 -9.28
CA ASN A 127 -28.30 -8.24 -10.65
C ASN A 127 -28.03 -6.86 -11.30
N ASP A 128 -27.89 -5.81 -10.52
CA ASP A 128 -27.74 -4.42 -10.95
C ASP A 128 -26.28 -4.02 -11.27
N GLY A 129 -25.36 -4.95 -11.25
CA GLY A 129 -23.93 -4.71 -11.48
C GLY A 129 -23.61 -4.04 -12.83
N ALA A 130 -24.41 -4.30 -13.88
CA ALA A 130 -24.28 -3.63 -15.17
C ALA A 130 -24.65 -2.14 -15.07
N ALA A 131 -25.74 -1.83 -14.37
CA ALA A 131 -26.20 -0.46 -14.14
C ALA A 131 -25.17 0.33 -13.30
N MET A 132 -24.64 -0.26 -12.23
CA MET A 132 -23.61 0.38 -11.41
C MET A 132 -22.31 0.65 -12.18
N ARG A 133 -21.87 -0.25 -13.07
CA ARG A 133 -20.72 -0.02 -13.96
C ARG A 133 -21.00 1.09 -14.97
N LYS A 134 -22.19 1.11 -15.58
CA LYS A 134 -22.61 2.18 -16.50
C LYS A 134 -22.63 3.54 -15.80
N ALA A 135 -23.06 3.59 -14.57
CA ALA A 135 -23.04 4.80 -13.72
C ALA A 135 -21.63 5.17 -13.22
N LYS A 136 -20.59 4.39 -13.57
CA LYS A 136 -19.18 4.63 -13.19
C LYS A 136 -18.98 4.80 -11.67
N LEU A 137 -19.76 4.11 -10.84
CA LEU A 137 -19.65 4.19 -9.39
C LEU A 137 -18.30 3.66 -8.87
N TYR A 138 -17.66 2.77 -9.62
CA TYR A 138 -16.32 2.25 -9.33
C TYR A 138 -15.56 2.00 -10.64
N SER A 139 -14.22 1.92 -10.56
CA SER A 139 -13.39 1.55 -11.70
C SER A 139 -13.61 0.08 -12.06
N GLY A 140 -13.68 -0.22 -13.35
CA GLY A 140 -14.25 -1.43 -13.96
C GLY A 140 -13.59 -2.78 -13.66
N ASN A 141 -12.66 -2.90 -12.70
CA ASN A 141 -12.07 -4.17 -12.30
C ASN A 141 -12.46 -4.58 -10.86
N GLY A 142 -12.28 -5.85 -10.50
CA GLY A 142 -12.64 -6.38 -9.19
C GLY A 142 -11.99 -5.64 -8.03
N THR A 143 -10.75 -5.20 -8.17
CA THR A 143 -10.05 -4.40 -7.14
C THR A 143 -10.74 -3.04 -6.91
N GLY A 144 -11.13 -2.35 -7.98
CA GLY A 144 -11.84 -1.08 -7.90
C GLY A 144 -13.19 -1.23 -7.23
N PHE A 145 -13.90 -2.31 -7.52
CA PHE A 145 -15.17 -2.64 -6.87
C PHE A 145 -15.01 -2.91 -5.36
N TYR A 146 -14.04 -3.72 -4.95
CA TYR A 146 -13.78 -3.99 -3.53
C TYR A 146 -13.36 -2.73 -2.77
N LEU A 147 -12.56 -1.87 -3.38
CA LEU A 147 -12.20 -0.57 -2.79
C LEU A 147 -13.42 0.33 -2.61
N TRP A 148 -14.34 0.32 -3.57
CA TRP A 148 -15.59 1.07 -3.50
C TRP A 148 -16.49 0.55 -2.36
N LEU A 149 -16.68 -0.78 -2.25
CA LEU A 149 -17.43 -1.40 -1.15
C LEU A 149 -16.87 -0.99 0.22
N ARG A 150 -15.55 -1.07 0.39
CA ARG A 150 -14.89 -0.67 1.64
C ARG A 150 -15.03 0.83 1.92
N LYS A 151 -14.87 1.68 0.90
CA LYS A 151 -15.02 3.13 1.04
C LYS A 151 -16.44 3.53 1.44
N ASN A 152 -17.44 2.81 0.96
CA ASN A 152 -18.86 3.03 1.27
C ASN A 152 -19.34 2.21 2.49
N LYS A 153 -18.40 1.73 3.33
CA LYS A 153 -18.71 1.03 4.60
C LYS A 153 -19.58 -0.22 4.42
N PHE A 154 -19.32 -0.96 3.33
CA PHE A 154 -19.96 -2.24 3.02
C PHE A 154 -21.49 -2.12 2.92
N PRO A 155 -22.03 -1.40 1.91
CA PRO A 155 -23.47 -1.21 1.75
C PRO A 155 -24.18 -2.55 1.56
N THR A 156 -25.47 -2.62 1.88
CA THR A 156 -26.33 -3.78 1.60
C THR A 156 -26.53 -3.98 0.10
N GLY A 157 -27.07 -5.14 -0.30
CA GLY A 157 -27.31 -5.47 -1.71
C GLY A 157 -26.21 -6.29 -2.38
N PHE A 158 -25.26 -6.78 -1.58
CA PHE A 158 -24.16 -7.65 -2.05
C PHE A 158 -24.09 -8.93 -1.23
N GLN A 159 -23.58 -9.99 -1.86
CA GLN A 159 -23.44 -11.31 -1.24
C GLN A 159 -22.21 -12.03 -1.79
N VAL A 160 -21.76 -13.06 -1.08
CA VAL A 160 -20.70 -13.95 -1.55
C VAL A 160 -21.31 -15.09 -2.36
N LEU A 161 -20.94 -15.25 -3.62
CA LEU A 161 -21.28 -16.42 -4.42
C LEU A 161 -20.02 -17.03 -5.07
N CYS A 162 -20.05 -18.34 -5.28
CA CYS A 162 -19.07 -18.96 -6.16
C CYS A 162 -19.40 -18.65 -7.63
N MET A 163 -18.41 -18.78 -8.51
CA MET A 163 -18.56 -18.51 -9.95
C MET A 163 -19.71 -19.28 -10.58
N ASN A 164 -19.89 -20.55 -10.23
CA ASN A 164 -20.98 -21.38 -10.75
C ASN A 164 -22.35 -20.84 -10.34
N CYS A 165 -22.52 -20.49 -9.06
CA CYS A 165 -23.78 -19.92 -8.58
C CYS A 165 -24.07 -18.55 -9.17
N GLN A 166 -23.05 -17.73 -9.36
CA GLN A 166 -23.18 -16.42 -10.00
C GLN A 166 -23.62 -16.55 -11.47
N VAL A 167 -22.97 -17.44 -12.24
CA VAL A 167 -23.36 -17.71 -13.64
C VAL A 167 -24.74 -18.35 -13.69
N GLY A 168 -25.04 -19.33 -12.83
CA GLY A 168 -26.35 -19.96 -12.75
C GLY A 168 -27.46 -18.95 -12.47
N LYS A 169 -27.25 -18.06 -11.49
CA LYS A 169 -28.15 -16.95 -11.17
C LYS A 169 -28.37 -16.03 -12.36
N HIS A 170 -27.28 -15.63 -13.05
CA HIS A 170 -27.38 -14.73 -14.21
C HIS A 170 -28.17 -15.34 -15.38
N LYS A 171 -27.96 -16.64 -15.67
CA LYS A 171 -28.63 -17.35 -16.77
C LYS A 171 -30.06 -17.81 -16.45
N ASN A 172 -30.49 -17.70 -15.22
CA ASN A 172 -31.78 -18.23 -14.74
C ASN A 172 -32.57 -17.15 -14.00
N ASP A 173 -32.78 -16.02 -14.67
CA ASP A 173 -33.63 -14.91 -14.24
C ASP A 173 -33.42 -14.43 -12.80
N GLY A 174 -32.19 -14.42 -12.36
CA GLY A 174 -31.81 -13.91 -11.04
C GLY A 174 -31.85 -14.94 -9.90
N VAL A 175 -32.19 -16.20 -10.17
CA VAL A 175 -32.22 -17.28 -9.17
C VAL A 175 -31.24 -18.38 -9.55
N CYS A 176 -30.32 -18.71 -8.65
CA CYS A 176 -29.41 -19.83 -8.88
C CYS A 176 -30.20 -21.16 -8.90
N PRO A 177 -29.96 -22.07 -9.87
CA PRO A 177 -30.63 -23.37 -9.92
C PRO A 177 -30.52 -24.20 -8.62
N HIS A 178 -29.45 -24.04 -7.83
CA HIS A 178 -29.31 -24.70 -6.53
C HIS A 178 -30.35 -24.23 -5.50
N GLN A 179 -30.98 -23.07 -5.70
CA GLN A 179 -32.01 -22.54 -4.79
C GLN A 179 -33.44 -22.98 -5.15
N ARG A 180 -33.61 -23.61 -6.32
CA ARG A 180 -34.85 -24.27 -6.67
C ARG A 180 -34.95 -25.56 -5.83
N LYS A 181 -35.44 -25.46 -4.60
CA LYS A 181 -35.91 -26.65 -3.89
C LYS A 181 -37.12 -27.20 -4.64
N VAL A 182 -37.00 -28.44 -5.10
CA VAL A 182 -38.10 -29.26 -5.60
C VAL A 182 -39.09 -29.43 -4.47
#